data_aa9a42233bf1e4c45e868a98dcfd5bbf
#
_entry.id   aa9a42233bf1e4c45e868a98dcfd5bbf
#
_cell.length_a   1.000
_cell.length_b   1.000
_cell.length_c   1.000
_cell.angle_alpha   90.00
_cell.angle_beta   90.00
_cell.angle_gamma   90.00
#
_symmetry.space_group_name_H-M   'P 1'
#
loop_
_entity.id
_entity.type
_entity.pdbx_description
1 polymer ?
#
loop_
_entity_poly.entity_id
_entity_poly.type
_entity_poly.pdbx_seq_one_letter_code
_entity_poly.pdbx_strand_id
1 'polypeptide(L)'
;MIKKISFAILFFTCSLAVLAQSGATKNSNSSKGWQPLFAADLSNAAYPEGVWSVTDGVLTATEDKSIWSDKQYENFVLDLEFKTAPGTNSGVIVYCTDTANWIPNSVEIQIADDYSEEWSKAPKTWQSGAVFGHLAANKQQVVKKPGEWNHYTITCKGQQIKIELNGQKVTDMDMRKWTSATKNPDGSEIPSWLNRPFAELETKGYIGLQGKHAGAPIWFRNVKIKQL
;
A
#
# COMPACT_ATOMS: atom_id res chain seq x y z
N MET A 1 -12.17 73.39 61.17
CA MET A 1 -11.34 72.40 60.49
C MET A 1 -12.28 71.29 59.97
N ILE A 2 -12.63 71.37 58.69
CA ILE A 2 -13.59 70.37 58.07
C ILE A 2 -12.77 69.46 57.13
N LYS A 3 -12.67 68.21 57.46
CA LYS A 3 -12.01 67.16 56.62
C LYS A 3 -12.95 66.80 55.49
N LYS A 4 -12.50 66.98 54.24
CA LYS A 4 -13.15 66.46 53.05
C LYS A 4 -12.80 65.03 52.87
N ILE A 5 -13.83 64.16 52.81
CA ILE A 5 -13.70 62.74 52.47
C ILE A 5 -13.98 62.62 50.97
N SER A 6 -12.96 62.25 50.19
CA SER A 6 -13.13 61.96 48.77
C SER A 6 -13.51 60.46 48.61
N PHE A 7 -14.66 60.21 47.99
CA PHE A 7 -15.11 58.92 47.61
C PHE A 7 -14.53 58.61 46.23
N ALA A 8 -13.68 57.55 46.13
CA ALA A 8 -13.18 57.06 44.87
C ALA A 8 -14.15 55.94 44.38
N ILE A 9 -14.80 56.20 43.26
CA ILE A 9 -15.63 55.20 42.59
C ILE A 9 -14.73 54.34 41.72
N LEU A 10 -14.61 53.07 42.08
CA LEU A 10 -13.85 52.05 41.32
C LEU A 10 -14.78 51.46 40.24
N PHE A 11 -14.56 51.80 38.97
CA PHE A 11 -15.24 51.17 37.86
C PHE A 11 -14.61 49.80 37.60
N PHE A 12 -15.34 48.75 37.89
CA PHE A 12 -14.99 47.38 37.50
C PHE A 12 -15.42 47.16 36.06
N THR A 13 -14.49 47.22 35.11
CA THR A 13 -14.74 46.83 33.73
C THR A 13 -14.61 45.29 33.61
N CYS A 14 -15.74 44.65 33.52
CA CYS A 14 -15.81 43.22 33.24
C CYS A 14 -15.49 42.98 31.76
N SER A 15 -14.24 42.57 31.46
CA SER A 15 -13.85 42.16 30.13
C SER A 15 -14.36 40.71 29.88
N LEU A 16 -15.42 40.59 29.11
CA LEU A 16 -15.84 39.26 28.55
C LEU A 16 -14.80 38.85 27.53
N ALA A 17 -13.98 37.86 27.89
CA ALA A 17 -13.16 37.13 26.94
C ALA A 17 -14.07 36.17 26.16
N VAL A 18 -14.37 36.51 24.91
CA VAL A 18 -15.01 35.61 23.97
C VAL A 18 -13.96 34.58 23.53
N LEU A 19 -14.02 33.40 24.09
CA LEU A 19 -13.29 32.22 23.59
C LEU A 19 -13.87 31.87 22.22
N ALA A 20 -13.22 32.29 21.15
CA ALA A 20 -13.45 31.79 19.81
C ALA A 20 -12.98 30.32 19.77
N GLN A 21 -13.89 29.39 19.97
CA GLN A 21 -13.69 28.00 19.59
C GLN A 21 -13.54 27.97 18.07
N SER A 22 -12.30 27.86 17.58
CA SER A 22 -12.01 27.45 16.21
C SER A 22 -12.44 26.01 16.07
N GLY A 23 -13.70 25.80 15.71
CA GLY A 23 -14.20 24.53 15.23
C GLY A 23 -13.44 24.17 13.95
N ALA A 24 -12.40 23.38 14.10
CA ALA A 24 -11.84 22.66 12.97
C ALA A 24 -12.94 21.73 12.44
N THR A 25 -13.67 22.21 11.45
CA THR A 25 -14.51 21.36 10.62
C THR A 25 -13.58 20.33 9.97
N LYS A 26 -13.50 19.15 10.57
CA LYS A 26 -13.01 17.96 9.87
C LYS A 26 -13.91 17.83 8.66
N ASN A 27 -13.39 18.21 7.48
CA ASN A 27 -13.96 17.83 6.20
C ASN A 27 -13.86 16.31 6.11
N SER A 28 -14.82 15.62 6.72
CA SER A 28 -15.07 14.21 6.50
C SER A 28 -15.85 14.04 5.20
N ASN A 29 -15.25 14.38 4.07
CA ASN A 29 -15.49 13.64 2.85
C ASN A 29 -14.74 12.30 3.02
N SER A 30 -15.17 11.51 3.99
CA SER A 30 -14.85 10.11 4.06
C SER A 30 -15.46 9.48 2.81
N SER A 31 -14.61 9.16 1.84
CA SER A 31 -14.95 8.31 0.72
C SER A 31 -15.64 7.06 1.30
N LYS A 32 -16.94 6.97 1.10
CA LYS A 32 -17.84 6.00 1.75
C LYS A 32 -17.25 4.59 1.62
N GLY A 33 -16.77 4.00 2.75
CA GLY A 33 -16.23 2.64 2.83
C GLY A 33 -14.70 2.50 2.77
N TRP A 34 -13.91 3.55 2.50
CA TRP A 34 -12.45 3.49 2.56
C TRP A 34 -11.94 3.65 3.99
N GLN A 35 -10.93 2.83 4.35
CA GLN A 35 -10.22 2.94 5.62
C GLN A 35 -8.71 2.76 5.39
N PRO A 36 -7.84 3.37 6.19
CA PRO A 36 -6.41 3.06 6.17
C PRO A 36 -6.19 1.56 6.36
N LEU A 37 -5.28 0.94 5.59
CA LEU A 37 -4.87 -0.44 5.81
C LEU A 37 -4.02 -0.55 7.06
N PHE A 38 -3.09 0.39 7.24
CA PHE A 38 -2.22 0.48 8.41
C PHE A 38 -2.56 1.73 9.22
N ALA A 39 -2.54 1.61 10.55
CA ALA A 39 -2.62 2.75 11.46
C ALA A 39 -1.38 3.63 11.32
N ALA A 40 -1.49 4.93 11.66
CA ALA A 40 -0.38 5.86 11.53
C ALA A 40 0.85 5.49 12.39
N ASP A 41 0.62 4.77 13.49
CA ASP A 41 1.64 4.24 14.41
C ASP A 41 1.99 2.78 14.14
N LEU A 42 1.44 2.17 13.08
CA LEU A 42 1.56 0.76 12.71
C LEU A 42 1.08 -0.23 13.78
N SER A 43 0.29 0.20 14.77
CA SER A 43 -0.20 -0.64 15.87
C SER A 43 -1.09 -1.81 15.42
N ASN A 44 -1.64 -1.75 14.20
CA ASN A 44 -2.45 -2.79 13.56
C ASN A 44 -1.69 -3.52 12.44
N ALA A 45 -0.36 -3.60 12.52
CA ALA A 45 0.47 -4.27 11.53
C ALA A 45 1.43 -5.26 12.19
N ALA A 46 1.76 -6.34 11.48
CA ALA A 46 2.77 -7.31 11.88
C ALA A 46 4.02 -7.15 11.01
N TYR A 47 5.16 -6.87 11.63
CA TYR A 47 6.46 -6.72 10.98
C TYR A 47 7.59 -6.90 11.99
N PRO A 48 8.83 -7.21 11.57
CA PRO A 48 9.97 -7.28 12.48
C PRO A 48 10.30 -5.90 13.06
N GLU A 49 10.56 -5.86 14.36
CA GLU A 49 10.86 -4.62 15.09
C GLU A 49 12.02 -3.84 14.44
N GLY A 50 11.87 -2.51 14.32
CA GLY A 50 12.89 -1.62 13.75
C GLY A 50 13.03 -1.65 12.24
N VAL A 51 12.30 -2.53 11.54
CA VAL A 51 12.41 -2.64 10.06
C VAL A 51 11.54 -1.61 9.35
N TRP A 52 10.30 -1.44 9.79
CA TRP A 52 9.37 -0.51 9.16
C TRP A 52 9.15 0.74 10.01
N SER A 53 9.04 1.87 9.36
CA SER A 53 8.76 3.15 10.02
C SER A 53 7.84 4.02 9.18
N VAL A 54 7.12 4.93 9.86
CA VAL A 54 6.32 5.98 9.22
C VAL A 54 6.87 7.33 9.63
N THR A 55 7.18 8.17 8.65
CA THR A 55 7.58 9.57 8.86
C THR A 55 6.75 10.45 7.92
N ASP A 56 6.04 11.43 8.45
CA ASP A 56 5.16 12.33 7.70
C ASP A 56 4.17 11.59 6.77
N GLY A 57 3.62 10.45 7.26
CA GLY A 57 2.68 9.61 6.52
C GLY A 57 3.31 8.77 5.42
N VAL A 58 4.64 8.75 5.31
CA VAL A 58 5.39 7.91 4.38
C VAL A 58 5.95 6.70 5.11
N LEU A 59 5.57 5.52 4.65
CA LEU A 59 6.00 4.21 5.15
C LEU A 59 7.20 3.73 4.34
N THR A 60 8.25 3.25 5.00
CA THR A 60 9.44 2.68 4.36
C THR A 60 10.08 1.59 5.22
N ALA A 61 10.88 0.74 4.57
CA ALA A 61 11.61 -0.35 5.21
C ALA A 61 13.13 -0.15 5.13
N THR A 62 13.83 -0.60 6.17
CA THR A 62 15.31 -0.63 6.22
C THR A 62 15.90 -1.94 5.70
N GLU A 63 15.09 -3.01 5.63
CA GLU A 63 15.51 -4.37 5.25
C GLU A 63 14.52 -5.02 4.29
N ASP A 64 14.92 -6.16 3.70
CA ASP A 64 14.07 -7.05 2.91
C ASP A 64 13.17 -7.91 3.82
N LYS A 65 12.21 -7.26 4.46
CA LYS A 65 11.18 -7.91 5.28
C LYS A 65 9.83 -7.27 5.01
N SER A 66 8.80 -8.08 4.91
CA SER A 66 7.45 -7.58 4.65
C SER A 66 6.77 -7.05 5.91
N ILE A 67 5.85 -6.08 5.71
CA ILE A 67 4.84 -5.67 6.68
C ILE A 67 3.50 -6.27 6.28
N TRP A 68 2.72 -6.72 7.24
CA TRP A 68 1.45 -7.41 7.03
C TRP A 68 0.31 -6.72 7.75
N SER A 69 -0.87 -6.75 7.18
CA SER A 69 -2.10 -6.36 7.87
C SER A 69 -2.36 -7.30 9.08
N ASP A 70 -3.00 -6.79 10.11
CA ASP A 70 -3.44 -7.57 11.29
C ASP A 70 -4.64 -8.49 10.98
N LYS A 71 -5.33 -8.24 9.88
CA LYS A 71 -6.53 -8.94 9.44
C LYS A 71 -6.35 -9.55 8.06
N GLN A 72 -7.10 -10.61 7.83
CA GLN A 72 -7.29 -11.16 6.50
C GLN A 72 -8.45 -10.45 5.80
N TYR A 73 -8.30 -10.25 4.50
CA TYR A 73 -9.27 -9.60 3.64
C TYR A 73 -9.69 -10.51 2.50
N GLU A 74 -10.96 -10.38 2.12
CA GLU A 74 -11.60 -11.04 1.00
C GLU A 74 -12.47 -10.02 0.27
N ASN A 75 -12.47 -10.02 -1.06
CA ASN A 75 -13.25 -9.09 -1.89
C ASN A 75 -13.05 -7.63 -1.52
N PHE A 76 -11.98 -7.02 -2.01
CA PHE A 76 -11.59 -5.66 -1.65
C PHE A 76 -11.03 -4.87 -2.84
N VAL A 77 -10.97 -3.56 -2.67
CA VAL A 77 -10.13 -2.67 -3.46
C VAL A 77 -9.05 -2.12 -2.53
N LEU A 78 -7.79 -2.30 -2.90
CA LEU A 78 -6.63 -1.69 -2.26
C LEU A 78 -6.16 -0.53 -3.13
N ASP A 79 -5.92 0.62 -2.51
CA ASP A 79 -5.49 1.84 -3.18
C ASP A 79 -4.29 2.41 -2.42
N LEU A 80 -3.19 2.66 -3.13
CA LEU A 80 -1.96 3.11 -2.51
C LEU A 80 -1.07 3.88 -3.48
N GLU A 81 -0.17 4.68 -2.92
CA GLU A 81 0.90 5.29 -3.69
C GLU A 81 2.25 4.69 -3.28
N PHE A 82 3.12 4.50 -4.25
CA PHE A 82 4.49 4.05 -4.04
C PHE A 82 5.50 4.90 -4.82
N LYS A 83 6.73 4.93 -4.33
CA LYS A 83 7.84 5.62 -4.97
C LYS A 83 9.07 4.72 -4.93
N THR A 84 9.67 4.51 -6.10
CA THR A 84 10.89 3.71 -6.27
C THR A 84 12.15 4.57 -6.19
N ALA A 85 13.27 3.95 -5.85
CA ALA A 85 14.62 4.43 -6.08
C ALA A 85 15.24 3.71 -7.30
N PRO A 86 16.39 4.15 -7.82
CA PRO A 86 17.11 3.37 -8.81
C PRO A 86 17.39 1.94 -8.33
N GLY A 87 17.03 0.94 -9.15
CA GLY A 87 17.19 -0.48 -8.84
C GLY A 87 16.16 -1.08 -7.88
N THR A 88 15.10 -0.37 -7.50
CA THR A 88 14.07 -0.90 -6.59
C THR A 88 13.47 -2.20 -7.13
N ASN A 89 13.35 -3.19 -6.23
CA ASN A 89 12.51 -4.37 -6.33
C ASN A 89 11.68 -4.48 -5.06
N SER A 90 10.37 -4.59 -5.20
CA SER A 90 9.39 -4.66 -4.11
C SER A 90 8.06 -5.17 -4.66
N GLY A 91 7.03 -5.27 -3.83
CA GLY A 91 5.72 -5.76 -4.26
C GLY A 91 4.60 -5.45 -3.28
N VAL A 92 3.38 -5.54 -3.79
CA VAL A 92 2.15 -5.60 -3.00
C VAL A 92 1.69 -7.06 -2.98
N ILE A 93 1.53 -7.62 -1.79
CA ILE A 93 1.19 -9.01 -1.60
C ILE A 93 -0.26 -9.10 -1.18
N VAL A 94 -1.06 -9.93 -1.85
CA VAL A 94 -2.48 -10.16 -1.54
C VAL A 94 -2.75 -11.65 -1.36
N TYR A 95 -3.84 -11.99 -0.67
CA TYR A 95 -4.28 -13.37 -0.43
C TYR A 95 -3.26 -14.24 0.32
N CYS A 96 -2.36 -13.64 1.12
CA CYS A 96 -1.35 -14.37 1.85
C CYS A 96 -1.97 -15.20 2.98
N THR A 97 -1.81 -16.53 2.93
CA THR A 97 -2.30 -17.45 3.96
C THR A 97 -1.23 -17.86 4.96
N ASP A 98 0.05 -17.70 4.61
CA ASP A 98 1.21 -18.00 5.45
C ASP A 98 2.26 -16.90 5.31
N THR A 99 2.31 -15.96 6.26
CA THR A 99 3.23 -14.82 6.22
C THR A 99 4.70 -15.21 6.42
N ALA A 100 4.97 -16.37 7.01
CA ALA A 100 6.34 -16.88 7.20
C ALA A 100 6.89 -17.52 5.90
N ASN A 101 6.01 -18.12 5.09
CA ASN A 101 6.34 -18.72 3.80
C ASN A 101 5.41 -18.16 2.71
N TRP A 102 5.41 -16.84 2.56
CA TRP A 102 4.41 -16.13 1.76
C TRP A 102 4.54 -16.35 0.24
N ILE A 103 5.76 -16.59 -0.27
CA ILE A 103 6.02 -16.64 -1.72
C ILE A 103 5.10 -17.61 -2.45
N PRO A 104 5.00 -18.92 -2.09
CA PRO A 104 4.07 -19.84 -2.75
C PRO A 104 2.63 -19.75 -2.23
N ASN A 105 2.37 -18.97 -1.17
CA ASN A 105 1.08 -18.93 -0.46
C ASN A 105 0.39 -17.56 -0.59
N SER A 106 0.69 -16.83 -1.67
CA SER A 106 0.11 -15.51 -1.93
C SER A 106 0.20 -15.16 -3.41
N VAL A 107 -0.33 -13.99 -3.76
CA VAL A 107 -0.15 -13.36 -5.07
C VAL A 107 0.60 -12.04 -4.88
N GLU A 108 1.69 -11.87 -5.60
CA GLU A 108 2.47 -10.64 -5.60
C GLU A 108 2.18 -9.79 -6.84
N ILE A 109 1.87 -8.51 -6.61
CA ILE A 109 1.79 -7.48 -7.64
C ILE A 109 3.12 -6.73 -7.63
N GLN A 110 3.87 -6.86 -8.72
CA GLN A 110 5.24 -6.40 -8.82
C GLN A 110 5.38 -4.89 -8.78
N ILE A 111 6.42 -4.44 -8.09
CA ILE A 111 6.96 -3.08 -8.12
C ILE A 111 8.45 -3.18 -8.43
N ALA A 112 8.88 -2.63 -9.56
CA ALA A 112 10.29 -2.59 -9.95
C ALA A 112 10.65 -1.23 -10.55
N ASP A 113 11.94 -0.90 -10.57
CA ASP A 113 12.48 0.19 -11.39
C ASP A 113 12.63 -0.27 -12.84
N ASP A 114 11.53 -0.25 -13.60
CA ASP A 114 11.50 -0.70 -15.01
C ASP A 114 12.44 0.11 -15.93
N TYR A 115 13.07 1.19 -15.43
CA TYR A 115 14.03 2.01 -16.18
C TYR A 115 15.48 1.61 -15.94
N SER A 116 15.79 0.83 -14.91
CA SER A 116 17.12 0.32 -14.67
C SER A 116 17.54 -0.70 -15.74
N GLU A 117 18.83 -0.88 -15.93
CA GLU A 117 19.34 -1.87 -16.90
C GLU A 117 18.88 -3.30 -16.56
N GLU A 118 18.87 -3.63 -15.29
CA GLU A 118 18.44 -4.93 -14.78
C GLU A 118 16.96 -5.20 -15.07
N TRP A 119 16.07 -4.34 -14.55
CA TRP A 119 14.64 -4.59 -14.60
C TRP A 119 14.02 -4.35 -15.97
N SER A 120 14.60 -3.45 -16.79
CA SER A 120 14.13 -3.23 -18.17
C SER A 120 14.35 -4.45 -19.07
N LYS A 121 15.39 -5.26 -18.77
CA LYS A 121 15.73 -6.50 -19.49
C LYS A 121 15.13 -7.76 -18.84
N ALA A 122 14.58 -7.65 -17.64
CA ALA A 122 13.94 -8.76 -16.93
C ALA A 122 12.70 -9.27 -17.68
N PRO A 123 12.25 -10.51 -17.43
CA PRO A 123 10.98 -11.00 -17.95
C PRO A 123 9.85 -10.02 -17.70
N LYS A 124 8.91 -9.87 -18.63
CA LYS A 124 7.79 -8.92 -18.51
C LYS A 124 6.89 -9.21 -17.30
N THR A 125 6.86 -10.44 -16.84
CA THR A 125 6.19 -10.87 -15.61
C THR A 125 6.89 -10.42 -14.34
N TRP A 126 8.07 -9.77 -14.44
CA TRP A 126 8.87 -9.23 -13.33
C TRP A 126 8.91 -7.70 -13.33
N GLN A 127 8.14 -7.06 -14.20
CA GLN A 127 8.06 -5.60 -14.31
C GLN A 127 6.81 -5.07 -13.60
N SER A 128 6.81 -3.79 -13.27
CA SER A 128 5.74 -3.13 -12.52
C SER A 128 4.36 -3.36 -13.13
N GLY A 129 3.38 -3.68 -12.28
CA GLY A 129 2.01 -3.95 -12.70
C GLY A 129 1.74 -5.40 -13.10
N ALA A 130 2.77 -6.23 -13.20
CA ALA A 130 2.60 -7.67 -13.42
C ALA A 130 2.10 -8.39 -12.15
N VAL A 131 1.44 -9.53 -12.33
CA VAL A 131 1.37 -10.57 -11.30
C VAL A 131 2.66 -11.37 -11.42
N PHE A 132 3.52 -11.22 -10.44
CA PHE A 132 4.92 -11.66 -10.48
C PHE A 132 5.06 -13.12 -10.92
N GLY A 133 5.91 -13.36 -11.92
CA GLY A 133 6.18 -14.68 -12.49
C GLY A 133 5.03 -15.34 -13.28
N HIS A 134 3.82 -14.74 -13.28
CA HIS A 134 2.61 -15.36 -13.83
C HIS A 134 2.00 -14.59 -15.00
N LEU A 135 1.67 -13.33 -14.84
CA LEU A 135 1.00 -12.55 -15.88
C LEU A 135 1.64 -11.17 -16.03
N ALA A 136 2.22 -10.92 -17.20
CA ALA A 136 2.77 -9.61 -17.52
C ALA A 136 1.68 -8.52 -17.60
N ALA A 137 2.05 -7.31 -17.25
CA ALA A 137 1.23 -6.14 -17.55
C ALA A 137 1.03 -6.01 -19.07
N ASN A 138 -0.19 -5.70 -19.50
CA ASN A 138 -0.53 -5.52 -20.92
C ASN A 138 -0.01 -4.21 -21.52
N LYS A 139 0.52 -3.32 -20.67
CA LYS A 139 1.18 -2.07 -21.04
C LYS A 139 2.50 -1.98 -20.28
N GLN A 140 3.55 -1.63 -21.00
CA GLN A 140 4.89 -1.46 -20.43
C GLN A 140 5.16 0.00 -20.10
N GLN A 141 6.09 0.26 -19.18
CA GLN A 141 6.55 1.59 -18.81
C GLN A 141 5.42 2.56 -18.38
N VAL A 142 4.39 2.02 -17.75
CA VAL A 142 3.33 2.84 -17.11
C VAL A 142 3.81 3.37 -15.76
N VAL A 143 4.73 2.66 -15.09
CA VAL A 143 5.43 3.14 -13.90
C VAL A 143 6.25 4.38 -14.26
N LYS A 144 6.28 5.37 -13.37
CA LYS A 144 7.11 6.57 -13.51
C LYS A 144 8.54 6.28 -13.10
N LYS A 145 9.45 7.18 -13.46
CA LYS A 145 10.87 7.06 -13.12
C LYS A 145 11.11 7.08 -11.60
N PRO A 146 12.23 6.51 -11.14
CA PRO A 146 12.64 6.60 -9.75
C PRO A 146 12.58 8.03 -9.21
N GLY A 147 12.11 8.18 -7.96
CA GLY A 147 11.88 9.47 -7.32
C GLY A 147 10.46 10.05 -7.50
N GLU A 148 9.67 9.52 -8.42
CA GLU A 148 8.30 9.96 -8.66
C GLU A 148 7.29 9.04 -7.95
N TRP A 149 6.18 9.64 -7.46
CA TRP A 149 5.07 8.88 -6.88
C TRP A 149 4.21 8.23 -7.96
N ASN A 150 4.01 6.94 -7.83
CA ASN A 150 3.10 6.12 -8.61
C ASN A 150 1.85 5.80 -7.81
N HIS A 151 0.78 5.38 -8.47
CA HIS A 151 -0.48 5.03 -7.85
C HIS A 151 -0.96 3.66 -8.33
N TYR A 152 -1.23 2.76 -7.40
CA TYR A 152 -1.91 1.50 -7.65
C TYR A 152 -3.35 1.53 -7.14
N THR A 153 -4.26 1.01 -7.97
CA THR A 153 -5.58 0.53 -7.54
C THR A 153 -5.67 -0.94 -7.89
N ILE A 154 -5.77 -1.79 -6.86
CA ILE A 154 -5.80 -3.25 -6.99
C ILE A 154 -7.16 -3.73 -6.52
N THR A 155 -7.94 -4.33 -7.44
CA THR A 155 -9.25 -4.92 -7.13
C THR A 155 -9.12 -6.43 -7.07
N CYS A 156 -9.43 -7.00 -5.91
CA CYS A 156 -9.48 -8.44 -5.66
C CYS A 156 -10.93 -8.85 -5.39
N LYS A 157 -11.51 -9.70 -6.26
CA LYS A 157 -12.88 -10.21 -6.10
C LYS A 157 -12.93 -11.69 -6.44
N GLY A 158 -13.02 -12.54 -5.42
CA GLY A 158 -12.80 -13.97 -5.58
C GLY A 158 -11.47 -14.21 -6.31
N GLN A 159 -11.45 -15.04 -7.32
CA GLN A 159 -10.26 -15.35 -8.12
C GLN A 159 -9.97 -14.35 -9.26
N GLN A 160 -10.60 -13.17 -9.25
CA GLN A 160 -10.32 -12.08 -10.19
C GLN A 160 -9.44 -11.01 -9.53
N ILE A 161 -8.33 -10.68 -10.19
CA ILE A 161 -7.42 -9.60 -9.78
C ILE A 161 -7.31 -8.61 -10.94
N LYS A 162 -7.64 -7.34 -10.68
CA LYS A 162 -7.45 -6.24 -11.63
C LYS A 162 -6.50 -5.22 -11.05
N ILE A 163 -5.55 -4.76 -11.86
CA ILE A 163 -4.53 -3.81 -11.45
C ILE A 163 -4.59 -2.60 -12.38
N GLU A 164 -4.73 -1.44 -11.77
CA GLU A 164 -4.55 -0.15 -12.43
C GLU A 164 -3.27 0.49 -11.88
N LEU A 165 -2.40 0.92 -12.77
CA LEU A 165 -1.17 1.67 -12.47
C LEU A 165 -1.28 3.04 -13.11
N ASN A 166 -1.16 4.10 -12.32
CA ASN A 166 -1.26 5.50 -12.77
C ASN A 166 -2.52 5.78 -13.61
N GLY A 167 -3.68 5.21 -13.19
CA GLY A 167 -4.97 5.36 -13.85
C GLY A 167 -5.14 4.55 -15.13
N GLN A 168 -4.20 3.67 -15.45
CA GLN A 168 -4.29 2.77 -16.60
C GLN A 168 -4.48 1.33 -16.13
N LYS A 169 -5.49 0.63 -16.66
CA LYS A 169 -5.61 -0.81 -16.43
C LYS A 169 -4.46 -1.52 -17.13
N VAL A 170 -3.62 -2.19 -16.35
CA VAL A 170 -2.42 -2.89 -16.82
C VAL A 170 -2.53 -4.41 -16.70
N THR A 171 -3.39 -4.93 -15.80
CA THR A 171 -3.55 -6.37 -15.60
C THR A 171 -4.99 -6.70 -15.26
N ASP A 172 -5.47 -7.82 -15.80
CA ASP A 172 -6.81 -8.39 -15.53
C ASP A 172 -6.65 -9.91 -15.51
N MET A 173 -6.48 -10.48 -14.32
CA MET A 173 -6.17 -11.89 -14.12
C MET A 173 -7.38 -12.66 -13.61
N ASP A 174 -7.67 -13.79 -14.24
CA ASP A 174 -8.54 -14.83 -13.70
C ASP A 174 -7.67 -16.01 -13.22
N MET A 175 -7.44 -16.10 -11.92
CA MET A 175 -6.56 -17.09 -11.29
C MET A 175 -6.95 -18.53 -11.63
N ARG A 176 -8.23 -18.80 -11.97
CA ARG A 176 -8.71 -20.15 -12.36
C ARG A 176 -8.01 -20.72 -13.59
N LYS A 177 -7.40 -19.85 -14.40
CA LYS A 177 -6.64 -20.26 -15.60
C LYS A 177 -5.25 -20.78 -15.28
N TRP A 178 -4.71 -20.50 -14.09
CA TRP A 178 -3.38 -20.94 -13.65
C TRP A 178 -3.48 -22.24 -12.84
N THR A 179 -3.67 -23.34 -13.55
CA THR A 179 -3.88 -24.69 -12.98
C THR A 179 -2.59 -25.50 -12.86
N SER A 180 -1.47 -24.98 -13.36
CA SER A 180 -0.15 -25.62 -13.29
C SER A 180 0.74 -24.90 -12.28
N ALA A 181 1.59 -25.68 -11.59
CA ALA A 181 2.63 -25.16 -10.70
C ALA A 181 3.92 -24.74 -11.45
N THR A 182 4.03 -25.07 -12.75
CA THR A 182 5.28 -24.91 -13.50
C THR A 182 5.13 -24.18 -14.82
N LYS A 183 3.89 -24.05 -15.33
CA LYS A 183 3.60 -23.43 -16.63
C LYS A 183 2.47 -22.42 -16.52
N ASN A 184 2.68 -21.24 -17.09
CA ASN A 184 1.63 -20.27 -17.34
C ASN A 184 0.68 -20.75 -18.46
N PRO A 185 -0.53 -20.19 -18.57
CA PRO A 185 -1.48 -20.58 -19.64
C PRO A 185 -0.95 -20.40 -21.07
N ASP A 186 0.02 -19.50 -21.28
CA ASP A 186 0.70 -19.28 -22.56
C ASP A 186 1.86 -20.25 -22.82
N GLY A 187 2.13 -21.18 -21.88
CA GLY A 187 3.20 -22.17 -21.97
C GLY A 187 4.55 -21.71 -21.42
N SER A 188 4.70 -20.45 -21.02
CA SER A 188 5.92 -19.95 -20.39
C SER A 188 6.14 -20.57 -19.01
N GLU A 189 7.40 -20.62 -18.57
CA GLU A 189 7.77 -21.22 -17.29
C GLU A 189 7.35 -20.32 -16.12
N ILE A 190 6.83 -20.95 -15.05
CA ILE A 190 6.67 -20.34 -13.75
C ILE A 190 7.96 -20.59 -12.96
N PRO A 191 8.56 -19.58 -12.29
CA PRO A 191 9.71 -19.77 -11.41
C PRO A 191 9.47 -20.87 -10.38
N SER A 192 10.44 -21.74 -10.16
CA SER A 192 10.29 -22.96 -9.32
C SER A 192 9.94 -22.66 -7.84
N TRP A 193 10.19 -21.44 -7.35
CA TRP A 193 9.81 -21.00 -6.01
C TRP A 193 8.36 -20.50 -5.91
N LEU A 194 7.66 -20.34 -7.06
CA LEU A 194 6.22 -20.04 -7.15
C LEU A 194 5.41 -21.32 -7.46
N ASN A 195 5.74 -22.41 -6.82
CA ASN A 195 5.37 -23.78 -7.16
C ASN A 195 3.96 -24.20 -6.74
N ARG A 196 3.02 -23.26 -6.67
CA ARG A 196 1.62 -23.54 -6.34
C ARG A 196 0.70 -22.99 -7.42
N PRO A 197 -0.24 -23.80 -7.94
CA PRO A 197 -1.22 -23.32 -8.91
C PRO A 197 -2.10 -22.22 -8.30
N PHE A 198 -2.25 -21.08 -8.99
CA PHE A 198 -3.09 -19.99 -8.47
C PHE A 198 -4.57 -20.36 -8.40
N ALA A 199 -5.04 -21.30 -9.23
CA ALA A 199 -6.40 -21.83 -9.16
C ALA A 199 -6.72 -22.49 -7.81
N GLU A 200 -5.70 -22.93 -7.06
CA GLU A 200 -5.81 -23.58 -5.76
C GLU A 200 -5.55 -22.64 -4.57
N LEU A 201 -5.17 -21.38 -4.83
CA LEU A 201 -4.97 -20.41 -3.75
C LEU A 201 -6.31 -19.95 -3.17
N GLU A 202 -6.31 -19.77 -1.86
CA GLU A 202 -7.43 -19.14 -1.17
C GLU A 202 -7.52 -17.66 -1.57
N THR A 203 -8.75 -17.13 -1.61
CA THR A 203 -9.03 -15.73 -1.96
C THR A 203 -9.31 -14.87 -0.74
N LYS A 204 -8.94 -15.37 0.44
CA LYS A 204 -8.94 -14.66 1.72
C LYS A 204 -7.58 -14.80 2.36
N GLY A 205 -6.94 -13.68 2.70
CA GLY A 205 -5.61 -13.70 3.28
C GLY A 205 -5.16 -12.33 3.76
N TYR A 206 -3.97 -12.28 4.33
CA TYR A 206 -3.32 -11.05 4.72
C TYR A 206 -2.90 -10.26 3.48
N ILE A 207 -2.79 -8.95 3.66
CA ILE A 207 -2.23 -8.03 2.67
C ILE A 207 -0.87 -7.59 3.21
N GLY A 208 0.15 -7.61 2.36
CA GLY A 208 1.50 -7.20 2.71
C GLY A 208 2.11 -6.23 1.72
N LEU A 209 3.15 -5.55 2.18
CA LEU A 209 4.07 -4.78 1.35
C LEU A 209 5.47 -5.37 1.54
N GLN A 210 6.15 -5.69 0.45
CA GLN A 210 7.52 -6.17 0.50
C GLN A 210 8.46 -5.01 0.84
N GLY A 211 9.46 -5.27 1.66
CA GLY A 211 10.50 -4.31 2.02
C GLY A 211 11.47 -4.06 0.88
N LYS A 212 12.66 -3.58 1.22
CA LYS A 212 13.68 -3.22 0.22
C LYS A 212 14.43 -4.46 -0.30
N HIS A 213 13.76 -5.26 -1.12
CA HIS A 213 14.37 -6.38 -1.81
C HIS A 213 15.44 -5.86 -2.79
N ALA A 214 16.51 -6.63 -3.03
CA ALA A 214 17.70 -6.18 -3.78
C ALA A 214 18.38 -4.92 -3.23
N GLY A 215 18.06 -4.49 -2.00
CA GLY A 215 18.76 -3.43 -1.29
C GLY A 215 18.35 -1.99 -1.62
N ALA A 216 17.60 -1.74 -2.69
CA ALA A 216 17.18 -0.40 -3.07
C ALA A 216 15.92 0.05 -2.28
N PRO A 217 15.80 1.33 -1.89
CA PRO A 217 14.69 1.84 -1.10
C PRO A 217 13.35 1.79 -1.83
N ILE A 218 12.29 1.64 -1.06
CA ILE A 218 10.89 1.75 -1.47
C ILE A 218 10.14 2.60 -0.45
N TRP A 219 9.20 3.42 -0.90
CA TRP A 219 8.33 4.22 -0.05
C TRP A 219 6.88 4.04 -0.45
N PHE A 220 6.00 3.97 0.55
CA PHE A 220 4.56 3.89 0.37
C PHE A 220 3.87 5.01 1.13
N ARG A 221 2.70 5.43 0.67
CA ARG A 221 1.80 6.34 1.38
C ARG A 221 0.36 6.15 0.96
N ASN A 222 -0.57 6.74 1.70
CA ASN A 222 -2.00 6.72 1.37
C ASN A 222 -2.55 5.29 1.16
N VAL A 223 -2.00 4.31 1.90
CA VAL A 223 -2.39 2.90 1.79
C VAL A 223 -3.74 2.71 2.44
N LYS A 224 -4.77 2.50 1.63
CA LYS A 224 -6.17 2.38 2.09
C LYS A 224 -6.89 1.23 1.39
N ILE A 225 -7.88 0.69 2.08
CA ILE A 225 -8.66 -0.46 1.62
C ILE A 225 -10.15 -0.17 1.71
N LYS A 226 -10.91 -0.75 0.79
CA LYS A 226 -12.37 -0.77 0.79
C LYS A 226 -12.83 -2.19 0.54
N GLN A 227 -13.64 -2.74 1.45
CA GLN A 227 -14.32 -4.02 1.22
C GLN A 227 -15.46 -3.86 0.21
N LEU A 228 -15.65 -4.89 -0.62
CA LEU A 228 -16.67 -4.93 -1.69
C LEU A 228 -17.93 -5.66 -1.24
#